data_c45401acec80f7e083adf16b0fbd9c8b
#
_entry.id   c45401acec80f7e083adf16b0fbd9c8b
#
_cell.length_a   1.000
_cell.length_b   1.000
_cell.length_c   1.000
_cell.angle_alpha   90.00
_cell.angle_beta   90.00
_cell.angle_gamma   90.00
#
_symmetry.space_group_name_H-M   'P 1'
#
loop_
_entity.id
_entity.type
_entity.pdbx_description
1 polymer ?
#
loop_
_entity_poly.entity_id
_entity_poly.type
_entity_poly.pdbx_seq_one_letter_code
_entity_poly.pdbx_strand_id
1 'polypeptide(L)'
;MGHFYRLLTAAALLAAGCATQQTGASAVLPAIAISAPASGNWIAAYTLPAPATELVFDRSPDASRTVDWKAPEGFEIIRTDAGERVRRRDGAAFSEVALSIPPVYRDLPKDYGPFSPFGDGGILTYTGRFFACGGPCVDYGWRMKLSAPGRSILMDGKVLSGAAEWLDGDSGRNIYIGETRTVETADFIAVIDNALPGAIRSQLAEQLPVYLHHFAERMGALPARPMLFASYDLAHRDGFGRQGGTLPGQVFVHFYGSAWPEQMAKPGFAEDLGWHFAHEAAHLYQRQTYAEDQTGAWIHEGGAEAFAALALRSTGQAEAANAIVAAAAGKCTAQLAGRSVHAALEAGVFDVAYTCGLRANLALDAELRRVAPKSDGLYSAWTAYRKRVEGRAATEEDFMATVASIGGEATTALLRAMVASSTPDFSF
;
A
#
# COMPACT_ATOMS: atom_id res chain seq x y z
N MET A 1 18.37 -55.39 61.70
CA MET A 1 17.28 -54.90 60.84
C MET A 1 17.89 -54.11 59.73
N GLY A 2 18.24 -54.76 58.64
CA GLY A 2 19.00 -54.15 57.57
C GLY A 2 18.16 -54.11 56.31
N HIS A 3 18.14 -52.95 55.62
CA HIS A 3 17.58 -52.81 54.31
C HIS A 3 18.68 -52.63 53.28
N PHE A 4 18.78 -53.61 52.40
CA PHE A 4 19.63 -53.60 51.21
C PHE A 4 19.03 -52.72 50.12
N TYR A 5 19.79 -51.72 49.70
CA TYR A 5 19.50 -51.01 48.44
C TYR A 5 20.23 -51.70 47.28
N ARG A 6 19.49 -52.13 46.29
CA ARG A 6 20.03 -52.58 45.01
C ARG A 6 20.13 -51.40 44.07
N LEU A 7 21.32 -51.08 43.64
CA LEU A 7 21.61 -50.18 42.54
C LEU A 7 21.34 -50.87 41.22
N LEU A 8 20.43 -50.34 40.44
CA LEU A 8 20.23 -50.65 39.00
C LEU A 8 20.99 -49.59 38.20
N THR A 9 22.06 -49.98 37.55
CA THR A 9 22.76 -49.21 36.54
C THR A 9 22.03 -49.31 35.21
N ALA A 10 21.42 -48.21 34.77
CA ALA A 10 20.87 -48.10 33.41
C ALA A 10 21.97 -47.53 32.49
N ALA A 11 22.42 -48.34 31.54
CA ALA A 11 23.32 -47.90 30.48
C ALA A 11 22.52 -47.08 29.46
N ALA A 12 22.77 -45.79 29.35
CA ALA A 12 22.25 -44.91 28.31
C ALA A 12 23.07 -45.09 27.03
N LEU A 13 22.51 -45.71 26.01
CA LEU A 13 23.03 -45.72 24.65
C LEU A 13 22.83 -44.33 24.04
N LEU A 14 23.92 -43.55 23.91
CA LEU A 14 23.94 -42.33 23.11
C LEU A 14 23.95 -42.69 21.62
N ALA A 15 22.76 -42.66 20.97
CA ALA A 15 22.68 -42.64 19.53
C ALA A 15 23.07 -41.23 19.05
N ALA A 16 24.28 -41.06 18.55
CA ALA A 16 24.70 -39.87 17.82
C ALA A 16 23.97 -39.83 16.47
N GLY A 17 22.81 -39.19 16.44
CA GLY A 17 22.15 -38.82 15.19
C GLY A 17 22.97 -37.68 14.53
N CYS A 18 23.68 -38.01 13.45
CA CYS A 18 24.17 -36.99 12.50
C CYS A 18 22.95 -36.25 11.92
N ALA A 19 22.60 -35.14 12.50
CA ALA A 19 21.78 -34.15 11.84
C ALA A 19 22.62 -33.58 10.68
N THR A 20 22.40 -34.10 9.49
CA THR A 20 22.82 -33.41 8.26
C THR A 20 22.12 -32.06 8.25
N GLN A 21 22.82 -31.00 8.65
CA GLN A 21 22.45 -29.65 8.28
C GLN A 21 22.44 -29.62 6.75
N GLN A 22 21.24 -29.68 6.17
CA GLN A 22 21.06 -29.20 4.83
C GLN A 22 21.41 -27.71 4.86
N THR A 23 22.63 -27.40 4.43
CA THR A 23 23.00 -26.07 4.01
C THR A 23 22.14 -25.79 2.80
N GLY A 24 20.97 -25.17 3.00
CA GLY A 24 20.13 -24.68 1.93
C GLY A 24 21.03 -23.76 1.09
N ALA A 25 21.31 -24.18 -0.14
CA ALA A 25 21.91 -23.28 -1.12
C ALA A 25 21.06 -22.01 -1.14
N SER A 26 21.67 -20.87 -0.82
CA SER A 26 20.97 -19.57 -0.88
C SER A 26 20.37 -19.47 -2.27
N ALA A 27 19.04 -19.48 -2.37
CA ALA A 27 18.37 -19.45 -3.66
C ALA A 27 18.86 -18.21 -4.42
N VAL A 28 19.36 -18.42 -5.64
CA VAL A 28 19.80 -17.31 -6.48
C VAL A 28 18.54 -16.56 -6.89
N LEU A 29 18.42 -15.31 -6.45
CA LEU A 29 17.25 -14.48 -6.74
C LEU A 29 17.29 -13.96 -8.19
N PRO A 30 16.14 -13.80 -8.86
CA PRO A 30 16.07 -13.08 -10.11
C PRO A 30 16.61 -11.66 -9.96
N ALA A 31 17.27 -11.17 -10.99
CA ALA A 31 17.82 -9.82 -11.01
C ALA A 31 17.13 -8.97 -12.10
N ILE A 32 16.86 -7.71 -11.76
CA ILE A 32 16.22 -6.73 -12.63
C ILE A 32 17.09 -5.47 -12.64
N ALA A 33 17.69 -5.16 -13.78
CA ALA A 33 18.46 -3.95 -13.98
C ALA A 33 17.67 -2.94 -14.82
N ILE A 34 17.39 -1.78 -14.25
CA ILE A 34 16.63 -0.70 -14.88
C ILE A 34 17.62 0.39 -15.30
N SER A 35 17.64 0.71 -16.59
CA SER A 35 18.34 1.88 -17.12
C SER A 35 17.31 2.98 -17.40
N ALA A 36 17.46 4.12 -16.73
CA ALA A 36 16.57 5.27 -16.76
C ALA A 36 17.30 6.51 -17.34
N PRO A 37 17.47 6.59 -18.68
CA PRO A 37 18.06 7.78 -19.30
C PRO A 37 17.18 9.02 -19.08
N ALA A 38 17.77 10.22 -19.23
CA ALA A 38 17.05 11.47 -19.10
C ALA A 38 15.97 11.66 -20.18
N SER A 39 16.12 10.99 -21.33
CA SER A 39 15.15 11.02 -22.43
C SER A 39 15.07 9.69 -23.14
N GLY A 40 13.93 9.41 -23.77
CA GLY A 40 13.68 8.16 -24.49
C GLY A 40 13.18 7.04 -23.58
N ASN A 41 13.18 5.85 -24.13
CA ASN A 41 12.67 4.67 -23.43
C ASN A 41 13.64 4.20 -22.34
N TRP A 42 13.07 3.71 -21.24
CA TRP A 42 13.79 2.96 -20.23
C TRP A 42 14.03 1.52 -20.71
N ILE A 43 15.04 0.88 -20.13
CA ILE A 43 15.31 -0.53 -20.38
C ILE A 43 15.22 -1.28 -19.05
N ALA A 44 14.40 -2.32 -18.99
CA ALA A 44 14.39 -3.29 -17.91
C ALA A 44 15.02 -4.60 -18.40
N ALA A 45 16.22 -4.92 -17.91
CA ALA A 45 16.93 -6.15 -18.20
C ALA A 45 16.72 -7.16 -17.08
N TYR A 46 16.22 -8.33 -17.44
CA TYR A 46 15.91 -9.43 -16.53
C TYR A 46 16.97 -10.51 -16.66
N THR A 47 17.47 -11.00 -15.51
CA THR A 47 18.35 -12.17 -15.44
C THR A 47 17.71 -13.19 -14.51
N LEU A 48 17.40 -14.37 -15.05
CA LEU A 48 16.76 -15.47 -14.34
C LEU A 48 17.81 -16.36 -13.66
N PRO A 49 17.50 -16.94 -12.50
CA PRO A 49 18.39 -17.88 -11.78
C PRO A 49 18.72 -19.15 -12.58
N ALA A 50 17.80 -19.56 -13.46
CA ALA A 50 17.93 -20.69 -14.36
C ALA A 50 17.19 -20.39 -15.68
N PRO A 51 17.57 -21.02 -16.80
CA PRO A 51 16.83 -20.86 -18.06
C PRO A 51 15.37 -21.27 -17.91
N ALA A 52 14.46 -20.44 -18.42
CA ALA A 52 13.02 -20.69 -18.47
C ALA A 52 12.47 -20.43 -19.87
N THR A 53 11.35 -21.04 -20.22
CA THR A 53 10.67 -20.82 -21.50
C THR A 53 9.83 -19.53 -21.49
N GLU A 54 9.51 -19.01 -20.29
CA GLU A 54 8.73 -17.82 -20.10
C GLU A 54 9.27 -16.99 -18.92
N LEU A 55 9.18 -15.66 -19.04
CA LEU A 55 9.28 -14.70 -17.94
C LEU A 55 7.84 -14.26 -17.61
N VAL A 56 7.34 -14.58 -16.43
CA VAL A 56 5.97 -14.29 -15.97
C VAL A 56 5.99 -13.08 -15.05
N PHE A 57 5.19 -12.07 -15.36
CA PHE A 57 5.05 -10.90 -14.49
C PHE A 57 4.18 -11.22 -13.27
N ASP A 58 4.64 -10.82 -12.10
CA ASP A 58 3.94 -11.05 -10.82
C ASP A 58 2.55 -10.39 -10.81
N ARG A 59 2.45 -9.17 -11.34
CA ARG A 59 1.20 -8.41 -11.40
C ARG A 59 0.82 -8.08 -12.83
N SER A 60 -0.40 -8.43 -13.21
CA SER A 60 -0.92 -8.22 -14.57
C SER A 60 -2.40 -7.76 -14.51
N PRO A 61 -2.68 -6.53 -14.00
CA PRO A 61 -4.06 -6.03 -13.83
C PRO A 61 -4.77 -5.85 -15.18
N ASP A 62 -4.00 -5.56 -16.24
CA ASP A 62 -4.50 -5.38 -17.61
C ASP A 62 -3.52 -5.94 -18.65
N ALA A 63 -3.66 -5.55 -19.90
CA ALA A 63 -2.77 -5.93 -21.01
C ALA A 63 -1.80 -4.81 -21.42
N SER A 64 -1.53 -3.84 -20.56
CA SER A 64 -0.76 -2.64 -20.91
C SER A 64 0.66 -2.93 -21.39
N ARG A 65 1.32 -3.97 -20.84
CA ARG A 65 2.68 -4.33 -21.30
C ARG A 65 2.70 -4.84 -22.75
N THR A 66 1.65 -5.52 -23.18
CA THR A 66 1.57 -5.99 -24.58
C THR A 66 1.44 -4.83 -25.59
N VAL A 67 0.97 -3.68 -25.12
CA VAL A 67 0.78 -2.45 -25.92
C VAL A 67 1.98 -1.52 -25.84
N ASP A 68 2.45 -1.26 -24.63
CA ASP A 68 3.42 -0.19 -24.36
C ASP A 68 4.87 -0.69 -24.34
N TRP A 69 5.11 -1.90 -23.84
CA TRP A 69 6.46 -2.43 -23.72
C TRP A 69 6.89 -3.17 -24.98
N LYS A 70 8.17 -3.11 -25.30
CA LYS A 70 8.72 -3.76 -26.49
C LYS A 70 9.75 -4.81 -26.11
N ALA A 71 9.52 -6.03 -26.55
CA ALA A 71 10.49 -7.10 -26.48
C ALA A 71 11.54 -6.99 -27.61
N PRO A 72 12.76 -7.50 -27.42
CA PRO A 72 13.77 -7.55 -28.48
C PRO A 72 13.37 -8.54 -29.58
N GLU A 73 14.12 -8.50 -30.71
CA GLU A 73 13.92 -9.44 -31.78
C GLU A 73 13.98 -10.90 -31.30
N GLY A 74 13.12 -11.74 -31.82
CA GLY A 74 12.99 -13.15 -31.42
C GLY A 74 12.13 -13.36 -30.16
N PHE A 75 11.69 -12.30 -29.46
CA PHE A 75 10.81 -12.39 -28.32
C PHE A 75 9.45 -11.75 -28.60
N GLU A 76 8.48 -12.04 -27.74
CA GLU A 76 7.17 -11.39 -27.73
C GLU A 76 6.63 -11.26 -26.31
N ILE A 77 5.80 -10.25 -26.08
CA ILE A 77 5.00 -10.09 -24.86
C ILE A 77 3.59 -10.52 -25.18
N ILE A 78 3.06 -11.47 -24.43
CA ILE A 78 1.70 -11.99 -24.62
C ILE A 78 0.91 -11.88 -23.33
N ARG A 79 -0.42 -11.89 -23.45
CA ARG A 79 -1.34 -12.03 -22.33
C ARG A 79 -2.08 -13.36 -22.42
N THR A 80 -2.22 -14.01 -21.30
CA THR A 80 -3.03 -15.22 -21.10
C THR A 80 -3.96 -15.00 -19.91
N ASP A 81 -4.82 -15.97 -19.59
CA ASP A 81 -5.67 -15.93 -18.38
C ASP A 81 -4.84 -15.87 -17.09
N ALA A 82 -3.60 -16.40 -17.13
CA ALA A 82 -2.67 -16.34 -16.00
C ALA A 82 -1.76 -15.09 -15.99
N GLY A 83 -2.10 -14.04 -16.75
CA GLY A 83 -1.37 -12.77 -16.78
C GLY A 83 -0.47 -12.56 -17.99
N GLU A 84 0.32 -11.48 -17.94
CA GLU A 84 1.28 -11.12 -18.99
C GLU A 84 2.61 -11.84 -18.81
N ARG A 85 3.21 -12.21 -19.93
CA ARG A 85 4.50 -12.92 -19.95
C ARG A 85 5.34 -12.60 -21.18
N VAL A 86 6.65 -12.80 -21.08
CA VAL A 86 7.59 -12.72 -22.20
C VAL A 86 8.04 -14.12 -22.55
N ARG A 87 8.11 -14.44 -23.83
CA ARG A 87 8.66 -15.72 -24.34
C ARG A 87 9.41 -15.53 -25.63
N ARG A 88 10.27 -16.50 -25.95
CA ARG A 88 10.87 -16.57 -27.28
C ARG A 88 9.87 -17.12 -28.29
N ARG A 89 9.88 -16.58 -29.50
CA ARG A 89 9.01 -17.05 -30.62
C ARG A 89 9.31 -18.46 -31.07
N ASP A 90 10.56 -18.92 -30.89
CA ASP A 90 11.02 -20.28 -31.23
C ASP A 90 10.72 -21.28 -30.06
N GLY A 91 10.18 -20.84 -28.95
CA GLY A 91 9.89 -21.67 -27.79
C GLY A 91 11.11 -22.10 -26.96
N ALA A 92 12.33 -21.67 -27.33
CA ALA A 92 13.53 -22.04 -26.59
C ALA A 92 13.59 -21.32 -25.22
N ALA A 93 14.22 -22.00 -24.26
CA ALA A 93 14.48 -21.41 -22.94
C ALA A 93 15.52 -20.28 -23.03
N PHE A 94 15.44 -19.33 -22.12
CA PHE A 94 16.36 -18.20 -22.00
C PHE A 94 16.60 -17.84 -20.54
N SER A 95 17.74 -17.22 -20.25
CA SER A 95 18.08 -16.71 -18.91
C SER A 95 18.05 -15.19 -18.86
N GLU A 96 18.04 -14.51 -19.99
CA GLU A 96 18.12 -13.05 -20.07
C GLU A 96 17.18 -12.50 -21.13
N VAL A 97 16.55 -11.35 -20.81
CA VAL A 97 15.78 -10.57 -21.77
C VAL A 97 15.75 -9.12 -21.33
N ALA A 98 15.83 -8.18 -22.27
CA ALA A 98 15.73 -6.75 -22.02
C ALA A 98 14.51 -6.16 -22.73
N LEU A 99 13.68 -5.44 -21.98
CA LEU A 99 12.45 -4.83 -22.47
C LEU A 99 12.62 -3.31 -22.56
N SER A 100 12.18 -2.71 -23.65
CA SER A 100 12.14 -1.25 -23.84
C SER A 100 10.77 -0.70 -23.43
N ILE A 101 10.76 0.32 -22.58
CA ILE A 101 9.57 0.79 -21.87
C ILE A 101 9.48 2.32 -21.99
N PRO A 102 8.43 2.88 -22.58
CA PRO A 102 8.20 4.32 -22.56
C PRO A 102 7.81 4.75 -21.13
N PRO A 103 8.46 5.79 -20.56
CA PRO A 103 8.17 6.23 -19.20
C PRO A 103 6.94 7.17 -19.16
N VAL A 104 5.78 6.63 -19.49
CA VAL A 104 4.50 7.34 -19.55
C VAL A 104 3.57 6.85 -18.45
N TYR A 105 2.70 7.74 -17.97
CA TYR A 105 1.65 7.36 -17.02
C TYR A 105 0.62 6.44 -17.68
N ARG A 106 0.18 5.46 -16.91
CA ARG A 106 -0.92 4.57 -17.27
C ARG A 106 -1.80 4.37 -16.03
N ASP A 107 -3.07 4.74 -16.15
CA ASP A 107 -4.08 4.39 -15.14
C ASP A 107 -4.39 2.90 -15.24
N LEU A 108 -4.22 2.17 -14.15
CA LEU A 108 -4.40 0.72 -14.09
C LEU A 108 -5.53 0.34 -13.14
N PRO A 109 -6.39 -0.62 -13.52
CA PRO A 109 -7.45 -1.09 -12.64
C PRO A 109 -6.88 -1.74 -11.37
N LYS A 110 -7.17 -1.14 -10.20
CA LYS A 110 -6.80 -1.68 -8.87
C LYS A 110 -5.28 -1.96 -8.70
N ASP A 111 -4.42 -1.25 -9.43
CA ASP A 111 -2.96 -1.33 -9.27
C ASP A 111 -2.32 0.00 -9.66
N TYR A 112 -1.04 0.17 -9.32
CA TYR A 112 -0.29 1.40 -9.61
C TYR A 112 0.41 1.33 -10.96
N GLY A 113 0.38 2.44 -11.71
CA GLY A 113 1.14 2.59 -12.94
C GLY A 113 2.65 2.49 -12.70
N PRO A 114 3.42 2.00 -13.67
CA PRO A 114 4.88 1.89 -13.52
C PRO A 114 5.56 3.25 -13.39
N PHE A 115 4.94 4.32 -13.91
CA PHE A 115 5.52 5.65 -13.94
C PHE A 115 4.47 6.72 -13.63
N SER A 116 4.87 7.70 -12.80
CA SER A 116 4.14 8.96 -12.60
C SER A 116 5.08 10.10 -12.94
N PRO A 117 4.98 10.69 -14.16
CA PRO A 117 5.81 11.80 -14.60
C PRO A 117 5.59 13.06 -13.77
N PHE A 118 6.64 13.85 -13.61
CA PHE A 118 6.64 15.19 -13.04
C PHE A 118 6.77 16.25 -14.13
N GLY A 119 6.21 17.43 -13.92
CA GLY A 119 6.22 18.53 -14.87
C GLY A 119 7.62 19.06 -15.23
N ASP A 120 8.64 18.77 -14.43
CA ASP A 120 10.04 19.14 -14.67
C ASP A 120 10.87 18.03 -15.32
N GLY A 121 10.24 16.92 -15.73
CA GLY A 121 10.92 15.76 -16.31
C GLY A 121 11.40 14.72 -15.28
N GLY A 122 11.13 14.92 -14.00
CA GLY A 122 11.25 13.89 -12.97
C GLY A 122 10.26 12.76 -13.19
N ILE A 123 10.54 11.60 -12.62
CA ILE A 123 9.67 10.40 -12.73
C ILE A 123 9.64 9.69 -11.39
N LEU A 124 8.45 9.42 -10.88
CA LEU A 124 8.24 8.42 -9.86
C LEU A 124 8.03 7.07 -10.54
N THR A 125 8.78 6.05 -10.15
CA THR A 125 8.64 4.69 -10.67
C THR A 125 8.22 3.73 -9.57
N TYR A 126 7.20 2.92 -9.84
CA TYR A 126 6.72 1.88 -8.94
C TYR A 126 7.36 0.54 -9.30
N THR A 127 8.19 0.00 -8.40
CA THR A 127 9.02 -1.19 -8.66
C THR A 127 8.22 -2.47 -8.81
N GLY A 128 7.06 -2.59 -8.14
CA GLY A 128 6.20 -3.77 -8.21
C GLY A 128 5.72 -4.12 -9.64
N ARG A 129 5.76 -3.16 -10.57
CA ARG A 129 5.40 -3.41 -11.97
C ARG A 129 6.49 -4.09 -12.78
N PHE A 130 7.72 -4.14 -12.25
CA PHE A 130 8.84 -4.82 -12.91
C PHE A 130 9.05 -6.25 -12.41
N PHE A 131 8.42 -6.65 -11.31
CA PHE A 131 8.60 -7.99 -10.75
C PHE A 131 8.16 -9.07 -11.72
N ALA A 132 9.09 -10.01 -11.98
CA ALA A 132 8.85 -11.13 -12.87
C ALA A 132 9.77 -12.32 -12.54
N CYS A 133 9.34 -13.52 -12.88
CA CYS A 133 9.99 -14.78 -12.52
C CYS A 133 10.05 -15.71 -13.73
N GLY A 134 10.94 -16.69 -13.71
CA GLY A 134 11.05 -17.76 -14.74
C GLY A 134 9.98 -18.85 -14.61
N GLY A 135 8.78 -18.46 -14.16
CA GLY A 135 7.63 -19.30 -13.86
C GLY A 135 6.73 -18.55 -12.88
N PRO A 136 5.73 -19.18 -12.23
CA PRO A 136 4.94 -18.53 -11.20
C PRO A 136 5.84 -17.91 -10.12
N CYS A 137 5.64 -16.63 -9.79
CA CYS A 137 6.35 -15.99 -8.69
C CYS A 137 5.74 -16.47 -7.37
N VAL A 138 6.55 -17.08 -6.53
CA VAL A 138 6.16 -17.54 -5.18
C VAL A 138 7.30 -17.22 -4.22
N ASP A 139 7.02 -16.46 -3.17
CA ASP A 139 7.95 -16.11 -2.09
C ASP A 139 9.32 -15.56 -2.55
N TYR A 140 9.34 -14.82 -3.66
CA TYR A 140 10.58 -14.29 -4.22
C TYR A 140 10.85 -12.85 -3.75
N GLY A 141 12.16 -12.61 -3.48
CA GLY A 141 12.73 -11.28 -3.57
C GLY A 141 13.38 -11.07 -4.94
N TRP A 142 13.62 -9.83 -5.30
CA TRP A 142 14.31 -9.43 -6.54
C TRP A 142 15.55 -8.62 -6.23
N ARG A 143 16.66 -8.94 -6.88
CA ARG A 143 17.83 -8.04 -6.88
C ARG A 143 17.57 -6.93 -7.87
N MET A 144 17.41 -5.73 -7.37
CA MET A 144 17.13 -4.55 -8.19
C MET A 144 18.38 -3.71 -8.36
N LYS A 145 18.58 -3.21 -9.55
CA LYS A 145 19.59 -2.22 -9.90
C LYS A 145 18.96 -1.14 -10.74
N LEU A 146 19.18 0.12 -10.35
CA LEU A 146 18.74 1.28 -11.11
C LEU A 146 19.95 2.11 -11.52
N SER A 147 20.03 2.49 -12.79
CA SER A 147 21.01 3.42 -13.34
C SER A 147 20.30 4.62 -13.96
N ALA A 148 20.55 5.81 -13.43
CA ALA A 148 19.98 7.08 -13.89
C ALA A 148 21.10 8.15 -13.97
N PRO A 149 22.00 8.06 -14.96
CA PRO A 149 23.17 8.93 -15.05
C PRO A 149 22.82 10.41 -15.00
N GLY A 150 23.52 11.18 -14.16
CA GLY A 150 23.34 12.63 -14.00
C GLY A 150 22.09 13.05 -13.24
N ARG A 151 21.30 12.10 -12.69
CA ARG A 151 20.06 12.40 -11.96
C ARG A 151 20.17 11.96 -10.50
N SER A 152 19.38 12.62 -9.65
CA SER A 152 19.19 12.19 -8.26
C SER A 152 18.15 11.09 -8.17
N ILE A 153 18.35 10.16 -7.22
CA ILE A 153 17.42 9.07 -6.90
C ILE A 153 17.02 9.23 -5.45
N LEU A 154 15.74 9.43 -5.15
CA LEU A 154 15.22 9.39 -3.78
C LEU A 154 14.58 8.03 -3.52
N MET A 155 15.17 7.30 -2.58
CA MET A 155 14.72 5.97 -2.17
C MET A 155 14.98 5.79 -0.67
N ASP A 156 14.01 5.23 0.06
CA ASP A 156 14.11 4.93 1.51
C ASP A 156 14.61 6.12 2.36
N GLY A 157 14.13 7.32 2.04
CA GLY A 157 14.50 8.55 2.73
C GLY A 157 15.94 9.03 2.46
N LYS A 158 16.60 8.51 1.42
CA LYS A 158 17.97 8.86 1.05
C LYS A 158 18.05 9.35 -0.38
N VAL A 159 18.81 10.41 -0.59
CA VAL A 159 19.14 10.91 -1.92
C VAL A 159 20.45 10.27 -2.37
N LEU A 160 20.40 9.52 -3.47
CA LEU A 160 21.53 8.86 -4.11
C LEU A 160 21.83 9.53 -5.46
N SER A 161 23.05 9.38 -5.99
CA SER A 161 23.45 9.96 -7.27
C SER A 161 23.66 8.89 -8.32
N GLY A 162 22.88 8.95 -9.39
CA GLY A 162 23.08 8.22 -10.62
C GLY A 162 22.84 6.71 -10.59
N ALA A 163 22.93 6.04 -9.44
CA ALA A 163 22.69 4.61 -9.34
C ALA A 163 22.25 4.18 -7.94
N ALA A 164 21.48 3.07 -7.90
CA ALA A 164 21.07 2.40 -6.67
C ALA A 164 20.99 0.88 -6.88
N GLU A 165 21.27 0.11 -5.83
CA GLU A 165 21.10 -1.35 -5.79
C GLU A 165 20.44 -1.73 -4.46
N TRP A 166 19.45 -2.64 -4.50
CA TRP A 166 18.72 -3.09 -3.31
C TRP A 166 18.09 -4.46 -3.54
N LEU A 167 17.60 -5.05 -2.46
CA LEU A 167 16.65 -6.16 -2.51
C LEU A 167 15.24 -5.60 -2.42
N ASP A 168 14.37 -6.02 -3.31
CA ASP A 168 12.97 -5.65 -3.31
C ASP A 168 12.09 -6.89 -3.15
N GLY A 169 10.84 -6.68 -2.78
CA GLY A 169 9.89 -7.76 -2.58
C GLY A 169 8.52 -7.22 -2.16
N ASP A 170 7.66 -8.10 -1.71
CA ASP A 170 6.30 -7.80 -1.22
C ASP A 170 5.51 -6.91 -2.19
N SER A 171 5.12 -5.73 -1.73
CA SER A 171 4.37 -4.76 -2.54
C SER A 171 5.22 -3.89 -3.44
N GLY A 172 6.56 -3.99 -3.38
CA GLY A 172 7.45 -3.06 -4.06
C GLY A 172 7.50 -1.69 -3.38
N ARG A 173 8.08 -0.70 -4.06
CA ARG A 173 8.23 0.69 -3.57
C ARG A 173 8.17 1.70 -4.69
N ASN A 174 7.91 2.94 -4.35
CA ASN A 174 8.12 4.06 -5.25
C ASN A 174 9.54 4.60 -5.09
N ILE A 175 10.16 4.95 -6.22
CA ILE A 175 11.48 5.57 -6.31
C ILE A 175 11.34 6.80 -7.19
N TYR A 176 11.73 7.97 -6.68
CA TYR A 176 11.79 9.17 -7.50
C TYR A 176 13.16 9.32 -8.17
N ILE A 177 13.15 9.66 -9.46
CA ILE A 177 14.35 9.94 -10.27
C ILE A 177 14.17 11.31 -10.94
N GLY A 178 14.97 12.29 -10.57
CA GLY A 178 14.83 13.63 -11.12
C GLY A 178 15.72 14.66 -10.45
N GLU A 179 15.40 15.93 -10.68
CA GLU A 179 16.12 17.08 -10.14
C GLU A 179 15.27 17.95 -9.20
N THR A 180 13.97 17.64 -9.05
CA THR A 180 13.09 18.34 -8.10
C THR A 180 13.68 18.29 -6.71
N ARG A 181 13.75 19.43 -6.05
CA ARG A 181 14.28 19.53 -4.69
C ARG A 181 13.34 18.83 -3.72
N THR A 182 13.92 18.04 -2.82
CA THR A 182 13.21 17.49 -1.69
C THR A 182 12.82 18.59 -0.71
N VAL A 183 11.60 18.49 -0.16
CA VAL A 183 11.18 19.23 1.03
C VAL A 183 11.37 18.32 2.22
N GLU A 184 12.25 18.70 3.14
CA GLU A 184 12.53 17.91 4.32
C GLU A 184 12.04 18.64 5.57
N THR A 185 11.26 17.92 6.39
CA THR A 185 10.83 18.34 7.71
C THR A 185 11.22 17.28 8.75
N ALA A 186 10.94 17.52 10.02
CA ALA A 186 11.11 16.51 11.05
C ALA A 186 10.20 15.27 10.80
N ASP A 187 9.04 15.49 10.17
CA ASP A 187 7.96 14.51 10.07
C ASP A 187 7.96 13.74 8.75
N PHE A 188 8.51 14.28 7.66
CA PHE A 188 8.53 13.61 6.34
C PHE A 188 9.61 14.16 5.40
N ILE A 189 9.81 13.42 4.29
CA ILE A 189 10.58 13.88 3.12
C ILE A 189 9.61 13.90 1.93
N ALA A 190 9.51 15.03 1.22
CA ALA A 190 8.59 15.15 0.10
C ALA A 190 9.28 15.56 -1.20
N VAL A 191 8.77 15.02 -2.32
CA VAL A 191 8.97 15.55 -3.67
C VAL A 191 7.61 16.00 -4.17
N ILE A 192 7.40 17.29 -4.22
CA ILE A 192 6.14 17.90 -4.66
C ILE A 192 6.42 18.64 -5.99
N ASP A 193 5.72 18.22 -7.03
CA ASP A 193 5.86 18.77 -8.37
C ASP A 193 5.55 20.26 -8.39
N ASN A 194 6.47 21.05 -8.93
CA ASN A 194 6.30 22.50 -9.08
C ASN A 194 5.18 22.86 -10.06
N ALA A 195 4.81 21.98 -10.97
CA ALA A 195 3.70 22.17 -11.90
C ALA A 195 2.32 22.01 -11.23
N LEU A 196 2.25 21.42 -10.03
CA LEU A 196 1.00 21.34 -9.29
C LEU A 196 0.46 22.74 -8.99
N PRO A 197 -0.87 22.94 -9.07
CA PRO A 197 -1.52 24.16 -8.66
C PRO A 197 -1.13 24.58 -7.23
N GLY A 198 -0.90 25.89 -7.03
CA GLY A 198 -0.38 26.42 -5.76
C GLY A 198 -1.19 25.99 -4.53
N ALA A 199 -2.51 25.96 -4.63
CA ALA A 199 -3.39 25.53 -3.53
C ALA A 199 -3.15 24.08 -3.12
N ILE A 200 -2.94 23.16 -4.07
CA ILE A 200 -2.62 21.75 -3.77
C ILE A 200 -1.25 21.64 -3.11
N ARG A 201 -0.24 22.36 -3.64
CA ARG A 201 1.12 22.36 -3.08
C ARG A 201 1.13 22.86 -1.64
N SER A 202 0.46 23.98 -1.36
CA SER A 202 0.36 24.53 0.00
C SER A 202 -0.32 23.55 0.94
N GLN A 203 -1.42 22.95 0.51
CA GLN A 203 -2.16 21.99 1.34
C GLN A 203 -1.33 20.74 1.67
N LEU A 204 -0.61 20.18 0.70
CA LEU A 204 0.33 19.08 0.92
C LEU A 204 1.44 19.45 1.90
N ALA A 205 2.03 20.63 1.73
CA ALA A 205 3.16 21.05 2.55
C ALA A 205 2.74 21.44 3.99
N GLU A 206 1.52 21.93 4.20
CA GLU A 206 1.07 22.49 5.47
C GLU A 206 0.22 21.50 6.28
N GLN A 207 -0.70 20.78 5.65
CA GLN A 207 -1.67 19.94 6.37
C GLN A 207 -1.19 18.52 6.61
N LEU A 208 -0.48 17.90 5.64
CA LEU A 208 -0.02 16.53 5.82
C LEU A 208 0.90 16.35 7.06
N PRO A 209 1.86 17.25 7.35
CA PRO A 209 2.63 17.19 8.60
C PRO A 209 1.76 17.19 9.85
N VAL A 210 0.68 17.98 9.86
CA VAL A 210 -0.23 18.08 11.00
C VAL A 210 -0.93 16.73 11.26
N TYR A 211 -1.37 16.05 10.19
CA TYR A 211 -1.99 14.73 10.33
C TYR A 211 -0.98 13.65 10.74
N LEU A 212 0.21 13.66 10.13
CA LEU A 212 1.28 12.72 10.52
C LEU A 212 1.67 12.89 12.00
N HIS A 213 1.81 14.14 12.46
CA HIS A 213 2.11 14.43 13.85
C HIS A 213 0.99 13.94 14.78
N HIS A 214 -0.28 14.23 14.45
CA HIS A 214 -1.44 13.78 15.21
C HIS A 214 -1.46 12.26 15.36
N PHE A 215 -1.20 11.51 14.27
CA PHE A 215 -1.18 10.05 14.33
C PHE A 215 0.04 9.53 15.10
N ALA A 216 1.20 10.17 14.97
CA ALA A 216 2.40 9.80 15.72
C ALA A 216 2.21 9.90 17.24
N GLU A 217 1.53 10.96 17.71
CA GLU A 217 1.19 11.14 19.14
C GLU A 217 0.26 10.04 19.65
N ARG A 218 -0.68 9.57 18.82
CA ARG A 218 -1.73 8.61 19.22
C ARG A 218 -1.34 7.15 19.03
N MET A 219 -0.61 6.86 17.95
CA MET A 219 -0.31 5.49 17.52
C MET A 219 1.17 5.14 17.60
N GLY A 220 1.99 6.08 18.07
CA GLY A 220 3.44 5.96 18.14
C GLY A 220 4.13 6.32 16.83
N ALA A 221 5.39 6.75 16.91
CA ALA A 221 6.19 7.15 15.76
C ALA A 221 6.35 6.03 14.74
N LEU A 222 6.46 6.40 13.47
CA LEU A 222 6.85 5.48 12.40
C LEU A 222 8.33 5.09 12.55
N PRO A 223 8.75 3.89 12.06
CA PRO A 223 10.14 3.42 12.15
C PRO A 223 11.14 4.34 11.44
N ALA A 224 10.68 5.03 10.40
CA ALA A 224 11.45 6.01 9.64
C ALA A 224 10.53 7.15 9.20
N ARG A 225 11.11 8.29 8.82
CA ARG A 225 10.35 9.39 8.23
C ARG A 225 9.69 8.92 6.94
N PRO A 226 8.36 9.06 6.79
CA PRO A 226 7.68 8.72 5.56
C PRO A 226 8.08 9.64 4.41
N MET A 227 7.98 9.11 3.20
CA MET A 227 8.17 9.87 1.96
C MET A 227 6.83 10.22 1.34
N LEU A 228 6.71 11.45 0.86
CA LEU A 228 5.58 11.91 0.06
C LEU A 228 6.04 12.17 -1.37
N PHE A 229 5.29 11.65 -2.34
CA PHE A 229 5.48 11.96 -3.75
C PHE A 229 4.19 12.51 -4.32
N ALA A 230 4.23 13.72 -4.85
CA ALA A 230 3.09 14.35 -5.50
C ALA A 230 3.49 14.83 -6.88
N SER A 231 2.99 14.18 -7.93
CA SER A 231 3.32 14.47 -9.32
C SER A 231 2.11 14.98 -10.10
N TYR A 232 2.36 15.73 -11.18
CA TYR A 232 1.34 16.28 -12.06
C TYR A 232 1.67 16.04 -13.53
N ASP A 233 0.86 15.21 -14.19
CA ASP A 233 1.01 14.92 -15.61
C ASP A 233 0.26 15.96 -16.45
N LEU A 234 1.01 16.87 -17.06
CA LEU A 234 0.51 17.86 -17.98
C LEU A 234 0.18 17.31 -19.37
N ALA A 235 0.58 16.09 -19.70
CA ALA A 235 0.30 15.47 -20.99
C ALA A 235 -1.16 15.06 -21.13
N HIS A 236 -1.83 14.71 -20.04
CA HIS A 236 -3.27 14.48 -20.00
C HIS A 236 -4.01 15.83 -19.97
N ARG A 237 -4.48 16.27 -21.13
CA ARG A 237 -5.02 17.63 -21.32
C ARG A 237 -6.49 17.77 -20.99
N ASP A 238 -7.28 16.70 -21.11
CA ASP A 238 -8.73 16.74 -20.93
C ASP A 238 -9.13 16.17 -19.58
N GLY A 239 -10.14 16.78 -18.96
CA GLY A 239 -10.68 16.33 -17.70
C GLY A 239 -9.75 16.54 -16.50
N PHE A 240 -9.95 15.76 -15.46
CA PHE A 240 -9.11 15.72 -14.28
C PHE A 240 -9.24 14.33 -13.61
N GLY A 241 -8.17 13.94 -12.94
CA GLY A 241 -8.16 12.73 -12.12
C GLY A 241 -6.97 12.74 -11.18
N ARG A 242 -7.03 11.88 -10.20
CA ARG A 242 -5.91 11.58 -9.33
C ARG A 242 -5.87 10.09 -9.05
N GLN A 243 -4.68 9.55 -9.00
CA GLN A 243 -4.40 8.23 -8.47
C GLN A 243 -3.38 8.37 -7.34
N GLY A 244 -3.60 7.69 -6.26
CA GLY A 244 -2.70 7.75 -5.12
C GLY A 244 -2.83 6.51 -4.28
N GLY A 245 -2.07 6.46 -3.20
CA GLY A 245 -2.11 5.37 -2.25
C GLY A 245 -0.90 5.37 -1.34
N THR A 246 -0.83 4.31 -0.55
CA THR A 246 0.20 4.11 0.46
C THR A 246 0.96 2.83 0.21
N LEU A 247 2.28 2.91 0.25
CA LEU A 247 3.22 1.80 0.35
C LEU A 247 3.95 1.90 1.69
N PRO A 248 4.68 0.86 2.14
CA PRO A 248 5.41 0.93 3.39
C PRO A 248 6.32 2.16 3.48
N GLY A 249 6.00 3.08 4.41
CA GLY A 249 6.73 4.33 4.59
C GLY A 249 6.57 5.37 3.48
N GLN A 250 5.59 5.23 2.59
CA GLN A 250 5.40 6.12 1.45
C GLN A 250 3.93 6.45 1.24
N VAL A 251 3.63 7.72 1.02
CA VAL A 251 2.36 8.19 0.44
C VAL A 251 2.67 8.80 -0.91
N PHE A 252 1.88 8.49 -1.92
CA PHE A 252 2.03 9.12 -3.22
C PHE A 252 0.68 9.52 -3.81
N VAL A 253 0.69 10.56 -4.60
CA VAL A 253 -0.45 11.00 -5.39
C VAL A 253 0.04 11.49 -6.75
N HIS A 254 -0.62 11.03 -7.79
CA HIS A 254 -0.42 11.48 -9.16
C HIS A 254 -1.68 12.21 -9.62
N PHE A 255 -1.53 13.48 -9.94
CA PHE A 255 -2.60 14.30 -10.51
C PHE A 255 -2.46 14.34 -12.02
N TYR A 256 -3.55 14.31 -12.75
CA TYR A 256 -3.55 14.41 -14.20
C TYR A 256 -4.77 15.18 -14.72
N GLY A 257 -4.61 15.81 -15.88
CA GLY A 257 -5.65 16.57 -16.58
C GLY A 257 -5.67 18.07 -16.32
N SER A 258 -6.23 18.80 -17.28
CA SER A 258 -6.20 20.27 -17.34
C SER A 258 -7.34 20.96 -16.57
N ALA A 259 -8.35 20.23 -16.12
CA ALA A 259 -9.51 20.82 -15.45
C ALA A 259 -9.33 21.06 -13.93
N TRP A 260 -8.12 20.87 -13.39
CA TRP A 260 -7.84 21.12 -11.98
C TRP A 260 -8.15 22.53 -11.49
N PRO A 261 -7.88 23.62 -12.23
CA PRO A 261 -8.25 24.97 -11.79
C PRO A 261 -9.75 25.11 -11.53
N GLU A 262 -10.59 24.51 -12.38
CA GLU A 262 -12.05 24.49 -12.20
C GLU A 262 -12.47 23.68 -10.98
N GLN A 263 -11.82 22.51 -10.75
CA GLN A 263 -12.12 21.69 -9.59
C GLN A 263 -11.75 22.38 -8.27
N MET A 264 -10.61 23.09 -8.23
CA MET A 264 -10.18 23.83 -7.06
C MET A 264 -11.09 25.01 -6.72
N ALA A 265 -11.82 25.55 -7.69
CA ALA A 265 -12.79 26.61 -7.46
C ALA A 265 -14.10 26.11 -6.83
N LYS A 266 -14.32 24.81 -6.75
CA LYS A 266 -15.54 24.24 -6.14
C LYS A 266 -15.51 24.42 -4.62
N PRO A 267 -16.67 24.79 -4.02
CA PRO A 267 -16.81 24.76 -2.57
C PRO A 267 -16.51 23.36 -2.01
N GLY A 268 -15.81 23.30 -0.88
CA GLY A 268 -15.43 22.03 -0.23
C GLY A 268 -14.19 21.35 -0.80
N PHE A 269 -13.59 21.87 -1.87
CA PHE A 269 -12.39 21.24 -2.47
C PHE A 269 -11.23 21.07 -1.48
N ALA A 270 -10.94 22.12 -0.69
CA ALA A 270 -9.84 22.08 0.27
C ALA A 270 -10.08 21.04 1.38
N GLU A 271 -11.32 20.93 1.82
CA GLU A 271 -11.77 19.98 2.83
C GLU A 271 -11.70 18.54 2.32
N ASP A 272 -12.18 18.28 1.11
CA ASP A 272 -12.09 16.96 0.47
C ASP A 272 -10.64 16.53 0.27
N LEU A 273 -9.79 17.46 -0.12
CA LEU A 273 -8.36 17.19 -0.30
C LEU A 273 -7.66 16.92 1.04
N GLY A 274 -7.98 17.72 2.08
CA GLY A 274 -7.51 17.51 3.44
C GLY A 274 -7.92 16.14 3.99
N TRP A 275 -9.18 15.76 3.76
CA TRP A 275 -9.69 14.44 4.12
C TRP A 275 -8.89 13.31 3.44
N HIS A 276 -8.69 13.40 2.12
CA HIS A 276 -7.93 12.41 1.37
C HIS A 276 -6.50 12.25 1.93
N PHE A 277 -5.81 13.34 2.25
CA PHE A 277 -4.45 13.24 2.78
C PHE A 277 -4.42 12.70 4.22
N ALA A 278 -5.43 12.99 5.04
CA ALA A 278 -5.54 12.39 6.35
C ALA A 278 -5.81 10.88 6.27
N HIS A 279 -6.62 10.44 5.29
CA HIS A 279 -6.89 9.04 4.99
C HIS A 279 -5.59 8.30 4.59
N GLU A 280 -4.86 8.81 3.60
CA GLU A 280 -3.61 8.20 3.16
C GLU A 280 -2.54 8.21 4.26
N ALA A 281 -2.46 9.29 5.05
CA ALA A 281 -1.58 9.35 6.21
C ALA A 281 -1.93 8.28 7.25
N ALA A 282 -3.23 8.02 7.48
CA ALA A 282 -3.67 6.99 8.42
C ALA A 282 -3.18 5.59 8.04
N HIS A 283 -3.17 5.26 6.74
CA HIS A 283 -2.66 3.98 6.26
C HIS A 283 -1.20 3.72 6.65
N LEU A 284 -0.35 4.74 6.72
CA LEU A 284 1.03 4.59 7.22
C LEU A 284 1.05 4.06 8.66
N TYR A 285 0.11 4.54 9.50
CA TYR A 285 0.01 4.16 10.90
C TYR A 285 -0.80 2.89 11.12
N GLN A 286 -1.71 2.55 10.22
CA GLN A 286 -2.34 1.24 10.18
C GLN A 286 -1.32 0.15 9.83
N ARG A 287 -0.25 0.50 9.11
CA ARG A 287 0.77 -0.40 8.58
C ARG A 287 0.13 -1.50 7.70
N GLN A 288 0.83 -2.56 7.40
CA GLN A 288 0.34 -3.64 6.55
C GLN A 288 -0.57 -4.64 7.29
N THR A 289 -1.53 -4.16 8.07
CA THR A 289 -2.50 -5.01 8.74
C THR A 289 -3.72 -5.30 7.85
N TYR A 290 -3.46 -5.68 6.59
CA TYR A 290 -4.53 -6.03 5.67
C TYR A 290 -5.06 -7.43 5.96
N ALA A 291 -6.38 -7.57 6.03
CA ALA A 291 -6.99 -8.89 5.88
C ALA A 291 -6.84 -9.34 4.42
N GLU A 292 -6.46 -10.58 4.18
CA GLU A 292 -6.40 -11.15 2.84
C GLU A 292 -7.78 -11.18 2.16
N ASP A 293 -8.83 -11.17 2.96
CA ASP A 293 -10.22 -11.22 2.50
C ASP A 293 -10.76 -9.79 2.26
N GLN A 294 -11.29 -9.56 1.05
CA GLN A 294 -11.94 -8.29 0.68
C GLN A 294 -13.12 -7.92 1.59
N THR A 295 -13.78 -8.91 2.23
CA THR A 295 -14.85 -8.65 3.19
C THR A 295 -14.38 -7.90 4.43
N GLY A 296 -13.09 -7.96 4.76
CA GLY A 296 -12.45 -7.19 5.82
C GLY A 296 -12.08 -5.75 5.44
N ALA A 297 -12.31 -5.31 4.19
CA ALA A 297 -11.93 -3.97 3.74
C ALA A 297 -12.59 -2.83 4.55
N TRP A 298 -13.76 -3.06 5.13
CA TRP A 298 -14.43 -2.08 6.00
C TRP A 298 -13.61 -1.73 7.27
N ILE A 299 -12.75 -2.66 7.72
CA ILE A 299 -11.85 -2.41 8.85
C ILE A 299 -10.75 -1.46 8.40
N HIS A 300 -10.07 -1.79 7.31
CA HIS A 300 -8.88 -1.08 6.86
C HIS A 300 -9.21 0.27 6.24
N GLU A 301 -10.03 0.28 5.18
CA GLU A 301 -10.44 1.50 4.49
C GLU A 301 -11.36 2.36 5.38
N GLY A 302 -12.36 1.72 5.99
CA GLY A 302 -13.26 2.40 6.92
C GLY A 302 -12.55 2.92 8.17
N GLY A 303 -11.51 2.23 8.62
CA GLY A 303 -10.62 2.69 9.69
C GLY A 303 -9.83 3.93 9.29
N ALA A 304 -9.26 3.97 8.07
CA ALA A 304 -8.56 5.14 7.55
C ALA A 304 -9.49 6.35 7.41
N GLU A 305 -10.71 6.14 6.91
CA GLU A 305 -11.77 7.16 6.87
C GLU A 305 -12.12 7.69 8.28
N ALA A 306 -12.27 6.80 9.26
CA ALA A 306 -12.55 7.19 10.63
C ALA A 306 -11.38 7.97 11.26
N PHE A 307 -10.15 7.56 11.00
CA PHE A 307 -8.96 8.30 11.43
C PHE A 307 -8.87 9.67 10.77
N ALA A 308 -9.22 9.80 9.48
CA ALA A 308 -9.32 11.10 8.83
C ALA A 308 -10.34 12.00 9.55
N ALA A 309 -11.54 11.48 9.84
CA ALA A 309 -12.55 12.23 10.60
C ALA A 309 -12.04 12.69 11.95
N LEU A 310 -11.41 11.79 12.72
CA LEU A 310 -10.88 12.09 14.05
C LEU A 310 -9.72 13.10 13.99
N ALA A 311 -8.83 12.98 13.01
CA ALA A 311 -7.71 13.91 12.80
C ALA A 311 -8.23 15.31 12.42
N LEU A 312 -9.14 15.44 11.47
CA LEU A 312 -9.70 16.73 11.08
C LEU A 312 -10.43 17.41 12.24
N ARG A 313 -11.20 16.64 13.03
CA ARG A 313 -11.87 17.17 14.23
C ARG A 313 -10.88 17.73 15.24
N SER A 314 -9.77 17.06 15.46
CA SER A 314 -8.76 17.49 16.46
C SER A 314 -7.84 18.60 15.96
N THR A 315 -7.76 18.82 14.66
CA THR A 315 -6.89 19.84 14.03
C THR A 315 -7.65 21.09 13.56
N GLY A 316 -8.85 21.30 14.11
CA GLY A 316 -9.63 22.54 13.89
C GLY A 316 -10.58 22.50 12.69
N GLN A 317 -10.73 21.36 12.02
CA GLN A 317 -11.59 21.18 10.83
C GLN A 317 -12.85 20.35 11.16
N ALA A 318 -13.38 20.48 12.36
CA ALA A 318 -14.49 19.64 12.84
C ALA A 318 -15.78 19.81 12.01
N GLU A 319 -16.08 21.01 11.53
CA GLU A 319 -17.26 21.27 10.71
C GLU A 319 -17.19 20.50 9.39
N ALA A 320 -16.06 20.60 8.67
CA ALA A 320 -15.81 19.87 7.43
C ALA A 320 -15.89 18.35 7.65
N ALA A 321 -15.23 17.84 8.69
CA ALA A 321 -15.28 16.42 9.03
C ALA A 321 -16.72 15.95 9.30
N ASN A 322 -17.53 16.71 10.04
CA ASN A 322 -18.91 16.35 10.34
C ASN A 322 -19.80 16.38 9.07
N ALA A 323 -19.57 17.31 8.16
CA ALA A 323 -20.29 17.36 6.88
C ALA A 323 -19.99 16.12 6.01
N ILE A 324 -18.71 15.71 5.91
CA ILE A 324 -18.29 14.53 5.16
C ILE A 324 -18.88 13.24 5.78
N VAL A 325 -18.82 13.11 7.12
CA VAL A 325 -19.42 11.97 7.84
C VAL A 325 -20.93 11.90 7.63
N ALA A 326 -21.62 13.04 7.66
CA ALA A 326 -23.07 13.09 7.39
C ALA A 326 -23.41 12.68 5.95
N ALA A 327 -22.62 13.13 4.97
CA ALA A 327 -22.77 12.73 3.57
C ALA A 327 -22.51 11.22 3.36
N ALA A 328 -21.51 10.66 4.05
CA ALA A 328 -21.21 9.23 4.00
C ALA A 328 -22.37 8.37 4.55
N ALA A 329 -23.14 8.86 5.49
CA ALA A 329 -24.30 8.15 6.03
C ALA A 329 -25.38 7.86 4.97
N GLY A 330 -25.73 8.87 4.17
CA GLY A 330 -26.67 8.70 3.05
C GLY A 330 -26.14 7.77 1.95
N LYS A 331 -24.85 7.93 1.60
CA LYS A 331 -24.18 7.06 0.62
C LYS A 331 -24.14 5.60 1.06
N CYS A 332 -23.76 5.33 2.32
CA CYS A 332 -23.73 3.98 2.89
C CYS A 332 -25.08 3.28 2.72
N THR A 333 -26.19 3.92 3.16
CA THR A 333 -27.53 3.34 3.05
C THR A 333 -27.90 3.03 1.57
N ALA A 334 -27.59 3.94 0.66
CA ALA A 334 -27.86 3.76 -0.76
C ALA A 334 -27.04 2.60 -1.38
N GLN A 335 -25.77 2.50 -1.02
CA GLN A 335 -24.85 1.48 -1.55
C GLN A 335 -25.15 0.08 -1.01
N LEU A 336 -25.57 -0.04 0.24
CA LEU A 336 -26.01 -1.32 0.81
C LEU A 336 -27.22 -1.89 0.04
N ALA A 337 -28.15 -1.06 -0.36
CA ALA A 337 -29.35 -1.49 -1.10
C ALA A 337 -30.06 -2.70 -0.45
N GLY A 338 -30.18 -2.71 0.88
CA GLY A 338 -30.79 -3.79 1.65
C GLY A 338 -29.88 -5.00 1.92
N ARG A 339 -28.58 -4.89 1.64
CA ARG A 339 -27.57 -5.92 1.97
C ARG A 339 -26.80 -5.55 3.25
N SER A 340 -26.15 -6.53 3.86
CA SER A 340 -25.15 -6.27 4.89
C SER A 340 -23.86 -5.71 4.26
N VAL A 341 -22.95 -5.16 5.09
CA VAL A 341 -21.63 -4.69 4.62
C VAL A 341 -20.86 -5.83 3.97
N HIS A 342 -20.82 -7.01 4.58
CA HIS A 342 -20.15 -8.19 4.02
C HIS A 342 -20.76 -8.60 2.68
N ALA A 343 -22.07 -8.76 2.59
CA ALA A 343 -22.74 -9.17 1.36
C ALA A 343 -22.59 -8.12 0.22
N ALA A 344 -22.47 -6.84 0.55
CA ALA A 344 -22.19 -5.81 -0.44
C ALA A 344 -20.75 -5.89 -0.96
N LEU A 345 -19.78 -6.12 -0.08
CA LEU A 345 -18.36 -6.33 -0.45
C LEU A 345 -18.19 -7.59 -1.31
N GLU A 346 -18.80 -8.71 -0.92
CA GLU A 346 -18.83 -9.96 -1.72
C GLU A 346 -19.43 -9.74 -3.11
N ALA A 347 -20.45 -8.87 -3.22
CA ALA A 347 -21.05 -8.49 -4.48
C ALA A 347 -20.22 -7.45 -5.29
N GLY A 348 -19.02 -7.08 -4.83
CA GLY A 348 -18.13 -6.14 -5.50
C GLY A 348 -18.47 -4.66 -5.32
N VAL A 349 -19.39 -4.31 -4.39
CA VAL A 349 -19.72 -2.92 -4.07
C VAL A 349 -18.67 -2.40 -3.07
N PHE A 350 -17.45 -2.17 -3.56
CA PHE A 350 -16.32 -1.85 -2.70
C PHE A 350 -16.46 -0.51 -1.95
N ASP A 351 -17.19 0.45 -2.49
CA ASP A 351 -17.41 1.76 -1.86
C ASP A 351 -18.03 1.70 -0.46
N VAL A 352 -18.71 0.59 -0.10
CA VAL A 352 -19.25 0.40 1.25
C VAL A 352 -18.13 0.28 2.30
N ALA A 353 -16.93 -0.15 1.89
CA ALA A 353 -15.77 -0.20 2.80
C ALA A 353 -15.45 1.19 3.34
N TYR A 354 -15.51 2.21 2.49
CA TYR A 354 -15.27 3.60 2.88
C TYR A 354 -16.45 4.17 3.67
N THR A 355 -17.64 4.13 3.10
CA THR A 355 -18.79 4.87 3.65
C THR A 355 -19.42 4.21 4.88
N CYS A 356 -19.71 2.90 4.81
CA CYS A 356 -20.26 2.14 5.92
C CYS A 356 -19.16 1.80 6.93
N GLY A 357 -17.95 1.48 6.44
CA GLY A 357 -16.79 1.23 7.29
C GLY A 357 -16.40 2.44 8.14
N LEU A 358 -16.44 3.67 7.58
CA LEU A 358 -16.31 4.92 8.33
C LEU A 358 -17.27 4.96 9.51
N ARG A 359 -18.55 4.71 9.26
CA ARG A 359 -19.59 4.76 10.29
C ARG A 359 -19.37 3.70 11.37
N ALA A 360 -19.06 2.46 10.98
CA ALA A 360 -18.81 1.38 11.92
C ALA A 360 -17.60 1.68 12.81
N ASN A 361 -16.51 2.20 12.25
CA ASN A 361 -15.31 2.53 13.02
C ASN A 361 -15.50 3.77 13.91
N LEU A 362 -16.26 4.78 13.49
CA LEU A 362 -16.59 5.92 14.37
C LEU A 362 -17.52 5.51 15.52
N ALA A 363 -18.50 4.65 15.25
CA ALA A 363 -19.37 4.09 16.27
C ALA A 363 -18.53 3.26 17.27
N LEU A 364 -17.61 2.43 16.79
CA LEU A 364 -16.68 1.69 17.62
C LEU A 364 -15.79 2.63 18.48
N ASP A 365 -15.27 3.72 17.91
CA ASP A 365 -14.49 4.71 18.68
C ASP A 365 -15.28 5.27 19.85
N ALA A 366 -16.53 5.69 19.59
CA ALA A 366 -17.42 6.22 20.62
C ALA A 366 -17.71 5.20 21.73
N GLU A 367 -18.01 3.96 21.36
CA GLU A 367 -18.28 2.89 22.31
C GLU A 367 -17.06 2.52 23.15
N LEU A 368 -15.88 2.38 22.52
CA LEU A 368 -14.65 2.08 23.25
C LEU A 368 -14.29 3.18 24.26
N ARG A 369 -14.49 4.45 23.92
CA ARG A 369 -14.30 5.56 24.87
C ARG A 369 -15.31 5.53 26.02
N ARG A 370 -16.53 5.07 25.75
CA ARG A 370 -17.58 4.95 26.77
C ARG A 370 -17.31 3.80 27.76
N VAL A 371 -16.97 2.60 27.27
CA VAL A 371 -16.81 1.40 28.10
C VAL A 371 -15.41 1.26 28.70
N ALA A 372 -14.41 1.84 28.04
CA ALA A 372 -13.02 1.84 28.47
C ALA A 372 -12.44 3.27 28.49
N PRO A 373 -12.83 4.13 29.44
CA PRO A 373 -12.50 5.57 29.45
C PRO A 373 -11.01 5.89 29.51
N LYS A 374 -10.16 4.90 29.82
CA LYS A 374 -8.69 5.02 29.79
C LYS A 374 -8.09 4.72 28.42
N SER A 375 -8.87 4.18 27.50
CA SER A 375 -8.44 3.93 26.11
C SER A 375 -8.58 5.21 25.29
N ASP A 376 -7.77 5.32 24.24
CA ASP A 376 -7.93 6.36 23.23
C ASP A 376 -8.80 5.87 22.07
N GLY A 377 -9.86 5.12 22.40
CA GLY A 377 -10.85 4.63 21.46
C GLY A 377 -10.22 3.79 20.32
N LEU A 378 -10.53 4.16 19.09
CA LEU A 378 -10.07 3.45 17.89
C LEU A 378 -8.53 3.42 17.77
N TYR A 379 -7.81 4.46 18.23
CA TYR A 379 -6.34 4.48 18.21
C TYR A 379 -5.74 3.37 19.08
N SER A 380 -6.31 3.14 20.27
CA SER A 380 -5.89 2.03 21.13
C SER A 380 -6.20 0.68 20.52
N ALA A 381 -7.38 0.53 19.89
CA ALA A 381 -7.77 -0.68 19.21
C ALA A 381 -6.78 -1.02 18.06
N TRP A 382 -6.45 -0.06 17.21
CA TRP A 382 -5.50 -0.28 16.12
C TRP A 382 -4.07 -0.57 16.60
N THR A 383 -3.62 0.08 17.67
CA THR A 383 -2.31 -0.19 18.25
C THR A 383 -2.23 -1.63 18.80
N ALA A 384 -3.28 -2.09 19.45
CA ALA A 384 -3.38 -3.47 19.95
C ALA A 384 -3.52 -4.48 18.79
N TYR A 385 -4.32 -4.14 17.76
CA TYR A 385 -4.52 -4.99 16.58
C TYR A 385 -3.21 -5.21 15.82
N ARG A 386 -2.45 -4.16 15.52
CA ARG A 386 -1.11 -4.29 14.89
C ARG A 386 -0.19 -5.22 15.67
N LYS A 387 -0.17 -5.08 17.00
CA LYS A 387 0.64 -5.94 17.87
C LYS A 387 0.19 -7.40 17.83
N ARG A 388 -1.13 -7.64 17.74
CA ARG A 388 -1.70 -9.00 17.66
C ARG A 388 -1.31 -9.72 16.39
N VAL A 389 -1.26 -9.02 15.25
CA VAL A 389 -1.02 -9.61 13.93
C VAL A 389 0.41 -9.42 13.42
N GLU A 390 1.32 -8.95 14.28
CA GLU A 390 2.71 -8.71 13.91
C GLU A 390 3.35 -9.96 13.28
N GLY A 391 3.88 -9.81 12.06
CA GLY A 391 4.59 -10.88 11.33
C GLY A 391 3.68 -11.92 10.64
N ARG A 392 2.38 -11.71 10.56
CA ARG A 392 1.44 -12.59 9.85
C ARG A 392 0.32 -11.82 9.17
N ALA A 393 -0.40 -12.51 8.29
CA ALA A 393 -1.63 -11.98 7.70
C ALA A 393 -2.67 -11.69 8.80
N ALA A 394 -3.36 -10.59 8.66
CA ALA A 394 -4.43 -10.16 9.56
C ALA A 394 -5.78 -10.72 9.10
N THR A 395 -6.70 -10.95 10.03
CA THR A 395 -8.07 -11.37 9.75
C THR A 395 -9.07 -10.46 10.44
N GLU A 396 -10.33 -10.46 10.00
CA GLU A 396 -11.41 -9.78 10.69
C GLU A 396 -11.57 -10.31 12.13
N GLU A 397 -11.40 -11.62 12.34
CA GLU A 397 -11.49 -12.23 13.67
C GLU A 397 -10.40 -11.71 14.62
N ASP A 398 -9.20 -11.42 14.11
CA ASP A 398 -8.15 -10.77 14.90
C ASP A 398 -8.55 -9.38 15.36
N PHE A 399 -9.23 -8.63 14.48
CA PHE A 399 -9.76 -7.31 14.82
C PHE A 399 -10.85 -7.43 15.90
N MET A 400 -11.81 -8.34 15.70
CA MET A 400 -12.89 -8.59 16.66
C MET A 400 -12.36 -9.05 18.03
N ALA A 401 -11.36 -9.95 18.05
CA ALA A 401 -10.72 -10.40 19.28
C ALA A 401 -9.94 -9.26 19.97
N THR A 402 -9.40 -8.31 19.20
CA THR A 402 -8.77 -7.11 19.76
C THR A 402 -9.80 -6.18 20.39
N VAL A 403 -10.92 -5.95 19.70
CA VAL A 403 -12.04 -5.16 20.23
C VAL A 403 -12.57 -5.78 21.53
N ALA A 404 -12.75 -7.10 21.58
CA ALA A 404 -13.16 -7.82 22.78
C ALA A 404 -12.20 -7.62 23.96
N SER A 405 -10.91 -7.57 23.70
CA SER A 405 -9.89 -7.38 24.75
C SER A 405 -9.91 -5.99 25.39
N ILE A 406 -10.48 -4.99 24.72
CA ILE A 406 -10.55 -3.60 25.19
C ILE A 406 -11.95 -3.24 25.65
N GLY A 407 -12.95 -3.50 24.82
CA GLY A 407 -14.35 -3.09 25.02
C GLY A 407 -15.26 -4.20 25.56
N GLY A 408 -14.75 -5.43 25.65
CA GLY A 408 -15.52 -6.61 26.09
C GLY A 408 -16.35 -7.24 24.98
N GLU A 409 -16.91 -8.41 25.29
CA GLU A 409 -17.72 -9.20 24.35
C GLU A 409 -18.99 -8.49 23.87
N ALA A 410 -19.59 -7.66 24.72
CA ALA A 410 -20.80 -6.91 24.36
C ALA A 410 -20.51 -5.92 23.21
N THR A 411 -19.41 -5.17 23.28
CA THR A 411 -18.98 -4.24 22.22
C THR A 411 -18.71 -5.01 20.91
N THR A 412 -18.04 -6.16 21.01
CA THR A 412 -17.77 -7.00 19.84
C THR A 412 -19.03 -7.56 19.21
N ALA A 413 -20.00 -8.01 20.03
CA ALA A 413 -21.29 -8.51 19.54
C ALA A 413 -22.08 -7.41 18.81
N LEU A 414 -22.08 -6.20 19.34
CA LEU A 414 -22.71 -5.04 18.69
C LEU A 414 -22.04 -4.72 17.33
N LEU A 415 -20.70 -4.71 17.28
CA LEU A 415 -19.98 -4.46 16.03
C LEU A 415 -20.25 -5.54 14.97
N ARG A 416 -20.24 -6.82 15.36
CA ARG A 416 -20.62 -7.94 14.49
C ARG A 416 -22.05 -7.80 13.95
N ALA A 417 -23.00 -7.48 14.83
CA ALA A 417 -24.38 -7.27 14.45
C ALA A 417 -24.53 -6.11 13.45
N MET A 418 -23.78 -5.04 13.66
CA MET A 418 -23.77 -3.85 12.80
C MET A 418 -23.32 -4.19 11.37
N VAL A 419 -22.19 -4.89 11.20
CA VAL A 419 -21.67 -5.21 9.85
C VAL A 419 -22.42 -6.34 9.16
N ALA A 420 -23.10 -7.21 9.92
CA ALA A 420 -23.90 -8.31 9.40
C ALA A 420 -25.36 -7.91 9.11
N SER A 421 -25.83 -6.75 9.57
CA SER A 421 -27.22 -6.31 9.36
C SER A 421 -27.44 -5.75 7.97
N SER A 422 -28.61 -6.05 7.38
CA SER A 422 -29.07 -5.39 6.14
C SER A 422 -29.61 -3.96 6.38
N THR A 423 -29.89 -3.61 7.61
CA THR A 423 -30.29 -2.27 8.07
C THR A 423 -29.44 -1.88 9.28
N PRO A 424 -28.12 -1.66 9.06
CA PRO A 424 -27.23 -1.43 10.18
C PRO A 424 -27.58 -0.12 10.93
N ASP A 425 -27.72 -0.24 12.24
CA ASP A 425 -27.78 0.90 13.13
C ASP A 425 -26.34 1.21 13.62
N PHE A 426 -25.83 2.36 13.21
CA PHE A 426 -24.50 2.83 13.60
C PHE A 426 -24.56 3.76 14.81
N SER A 427 -25.61 3.75 15.59
CA SER A 427 -25.69 4.34 16.92
C SER A 427 -25.33 3.29 17.98
N PHE A 428 -24.45 3.64 18.92
CA PHE A 428 -24.18 2.87 20.13
C PHE A 428 -24.95 3.48 21.30
#